data_de58baaa6881c570491c599de1bd97a3
#
_entry.id   de58baaa6881c570491c599de1bd97a3
#
_cell.length_a   1.000
_cell.length_b   1.000
_cell.length_c   1.000
_cell.angle_alpha   90.00
_cell.angle_beta   90.00
_cell.angle_gamma   90.00
#
_symmetry.space_group_name_H-M   'P 1'
#
loop_
_entity.id
_entity.type
_entity.pdbx_description
1 polymer ?
#
loop_
_entity_poly.entity_id
_entity_poly.type
_entity_poly.pdbx_seq_one_letter_code
_entity_poly.pdbx_strand_id
1 'polypeptide(L)'
;MTQFRTEKDTMGTVQVPADAYYGAQTQRSIDNFQIAQDINRMPKEIIRAFAYLKKAAALTNRDAGILDADKAELIGRVCDEILEGKLDKEFPLVVWQTGSGTQSNMNVNEVVAYRGHVLQGGNLLDEKKVLAPNDDVNKSQSSNDTFPTAMHIAAYKILVETTIPGIEKLRDTLKSKSEQFMHIVKIGRTHLMDATPLTVGQEFSGYVSQLDHGLRAIKNTLAHLSELALGGTAVGTGINTPAGYSENVAKHIADLTGLPFITAENKFEALAAHDAIVEAHGALKTVAASLMKIGNDIRLLASGPRAGIGELHIPDNEPGSSIMPGKVNPTQCEAMTMVAAQVMGNDVAINIGGMNGHFELNVFKPVMIYNFLHSARLIGDVCVSFNDKCAVGIEPLEANIKKHVDSSLMLVTALNPHIGYYKAAEIAQTAHKNGSTLKETALQLGYLTEEQFTEWLKPEDMVGEIKK
;
A
#
# COMPACT_ATOMS: atom_id res chain seq x y z
N MET A 1 16.61 -38.09 9.85
CA MET A 1 17.82 -37.25 9.92
C MET A 1 17.95 -36.54 8.61
N THR A 2 18.09 -35.23 8.61
CA THR A 2 18.31 -34.44 7.38
C THR A 2 19.65 -34.90 6.78
N GLN A 3 19.64 -35.33 5.53
CA GLN A 3 20.86 -35.63 4.81
C GLN A 3 21.45 -34.33 4.30
N PHE A 4 22.79 -34.24 4.27
CA PHE A 4 23.52 -33.08 3.79
C PHE A 4 24.40 -33.46 2.60
N ARG A 5 24.64 -32.52 1.70
CA ARG A 5 25.65 -32.57 0.65
C ARG A 5 26.70 -31.47 0.88
N THR A 6 27.90 -31.69 0.40
CA THR A 6 28.97 -30.71 0.47
C THR A 6 28.94 -29.83 -0.78
N GLU A 7 28.78 -28.54 -0.59
CA GLU A 7 28.92 -27.51 -1.63
C GLU A 7 30.18 -26.67 -1.39
N LYS A 8 30.63 -25.96 -2.41
CA LYS A 8 31.85 -25.14 -2.32
C LYS A 8 31.63 -23.80 -2.99
N ASP A 9 32.16 -22.77 -2.36
CA ASP A 9 32.32 -21.41 -2.91
C ASP A 9 33.76 -20.91 -2.74
N THR A 10 34.02 -19.62 -2.97
CA THR A 10 35.35 -19.00 -2.85
C THR A 10 35.89 -18.99 -1.42
N MET A 11 35.05 -19.22 -0.41
CA MET A 11 35.44 -19.29 1.00
C MET A 11 35.69 -20.74 1.50
N GLY A 12 35.48 -21.74 0.65
CA GLY A 12 35.65 -23.14 1.01
C GLY A 12 34.33 -23.94 0.99
N THR A 13 34.33 -25.07 1.69
CA THR A 13 33.21 -26.02 1.73
C THR A 13 32.16 -25.64 2.80
N VAL A 14 30.90 -26.00 2.53
CA VAL A 14 29.79 -25.86 3.47
C VAL A 14 28.80 -27.01 3.29
N GLN A 15 28.13 -27.41 4.36
CA GLN A 15 27.09 -28.45 4.32
C GLN A 15 25.72 -27.84 4.00
N VAL A 16 25.07 -28.31 2.95
CA VAL A 16 23.75 -27.85 2.50
C VAL A 16 22.77 -29.02 2.58
N PRO A 17 21.50 -28.85 2.95
CA PRO A 17 20.52 -29.93 2.92
C PRO A 17 20.50 -30.61 1.53
N ALA A 18 20.53 -31.93 1.52
CA ALA A 18 20.76 -32.70 0.28
C ALA A 18 19.66 -32.50 -0.78
N ASP A 19 18.46 -32.16 -0.35
CA ASP A 19 17.26 -31.96 -1.20
C ASP A 19 16.99 -30.49 -1.58
N ALA A 20 17.73 -29.53 -0.99
CA ALA A 20 17.57 -28.10 -1.29
C ALA A 20 18.14 -27.75 -2.67
N TYR A 21 17.45 -26.88 -3.43
CA TYR A 21 17.96 -26.38 -4.70
C TYR A 21 18.90 -25.16 -4.54
N TYR A 22 19.06 -24.62 -3.34
CA TYR A 22 20.07 -23.59 -3.11
C TYR A 22 21.44 -24.21 -2.78
N GLY A 23 22.48 -23.39 -2.86
CA GLY A 23 23.87 -23.82 -2.73
C GLY A 23 24.61 -23.19 -1.55
N ALA A 24 25.94 -23.09 -1.70
CA ALA A 24 26.86 -22.67 -0.64
C ALA A 24 26.60 -21.24 -0.16
N GLN A 25 26.38 -20.27 -1.04
CA GLN A 25 26.21 -18.87 -0.66
C GLN A 25 24.91 -18.64 0.11
N THR A 26 23.82 -19.29 -0.28
CA THR A 26 22.58 -19.26 0.47
C THR A 26 22.71 -19.86 1.85
N GLN A 27 23.36 -21.03 1.96
CA GLN A 27 23.59 -21.66 3.27
C GLN A 27 24.41 -20.77 4.20
N ARG A 28 25.48 -20.15 3.69
CA ARG A 28 26.27 -19.19 4.51
C ARG A 28 25.42 -18.01 4.98
N SER A 29 24.50 -17.53 4.16
CA SER A 29 23.60 -16.45 4.56
C SER A 29 22.64 -16.90 5.69
N ILE A 30 22.11 -18.12 5.61
CA ILE A 30 21.28 -18.71 6.68
C ILE A 30 22.07 -18.80 7.98
N ASP A 31 23.33 -19.26 7.92
CA ASP A 31 24.17 -19.44 9.07
C ASP A 31 24.62 -18.10 9.70
N ASN A 32 24.85 -17.08 8.86
CA ASN A 32 25.36 -15.77 9.27
C ASN A 32 24.28 -14.83 9.82
N PHE A 33 23.05 -14.90 9.29
CA PHE A 33 21.97 -13.95 9.62
C PHE A 33 20.79 -14.63 10.31
N GLN A 34 20.99 -15.06 11.55
CA GLN A 34 19.95 -15.67 12.36
C GLN A 34 19.12 -14.63 13.13
N ILE A 35 18.49 -13.71 12.38
CA ILE A 35 17.74 -12.59 12.93
C ILE A 35 16.28 -12.71 12.50
N ALA A 36 15.37 -12.96 13.45
CA ALA A 36 13.92 -13.04 13.25
C ALA A 36 13.51 -13.93 12.03
N GLN A 37 14.13 -15.10 11.91
CA GLN A 37 14.01 -16.01 10.75
C GLN A 37 12.60 -16.52 10.48
N ASP A 38 11.77 -16.57 11.50
CA ASP A 38 10.39 -17.06 11.45
C ASP A 38 9.37 -15.97 11.04
N ILE A 39 9.74 -14.70 11.16
CA ILE A 39 8.84 -13.56 10.89
C ILE A 39 9.30 -12.62 9.77
N ASN A 40 10.59 -12.39 9.58
CA ASN A 40 11.09 -11.41 8.61
C ASN A 40 11.82 -12.04 7.42
N ARG A 41 11.14 -12.92 6.70
CA ARG A 41 11.66 -13.47 5.44
C ARG A 41 11.54 -12.47 4.29
N MET A 42 12.42 -12.61 3.30
CA MET A 42 12.34 -11.82 2.07
C MET A 42 10.97 -12.04 1.40
N PRO A 43 10.24 -10.95 1.05
CA PRO A 43 8.90 -11.07 0.45
C PRO A 43 8.90 -11.86 -0.86
N LYS A 44 7.84 -12.64 -1.09
CA LYS A 44 7.67 -13.42 -2.33
C LYS A 44 7.67 -12.53 -3.57
N GLU A 45 7.14 -11.33 -3.46
CA GLU A 45 7.10 -10.34 -4.54
C GLU A 45 8.51 -10.03 -5.07
N ILE A 46 9.51 -9.96 -4.20
CA ILE A 46 10.91 -9.80 -4.59
C ILE A 46 11.41 -11.04 -5.32
N ILE A 47 11.09 -12.23 -4.84
CA ILE A 47 11.50 -13.49 -5.47
C ILE A 47 10.89 -13.60 -6.89
N ARG A 48 9.59 -13.26 -7.05
CA ARG A 48 8.94 -13.22 -8.36
C ARG A 48 9.56 -12.16 -9.27
N ALA A 49 9.88 -10.99 -8.72
CA ALA A 49 10.56 -9.93 -9.48
C ALA A 49 11.92 -10.38 -9.99
N PHE A 50 12.70 -11.09 -9.18
CA PHE A 50 13.93 -11.73 -9.62
C PHE A 50 13.70 -12.75 -10.74
N ALA A 51 12.63 -13.54 -10.69
CA ALA A 51 12.35 -14.50 -11.75
C ALA A 51 12.10 -13.81 -13.10
N TYR A 52 11.31 -12.71 -13.13
CA TYR A 52 11.17 -11.89 -14.35
C TYR A 52 12.52 -11.35 -14.82
N LEU A 53 13.29 -10.78 -13.92
CA LEU A 53 14.61 -10.21 -14.22
C LEU A 53 15.59 -11.25 -14.77
N LYS A 54 15.71 -12.42 -14.13
CA LYS A 54 16.64 -13.47 -14.55
C LYS A 54 16.24 -14.07 -15.91
N LYS A 55 14.95 -14.26 -16.15
CA LYS A 55 14.43 -14.68 -17.44
C LYS A 55 14.74 -13.65 -18.54
N ALA A 56 14.49 -12.37 -18.27
CA ALA A 56 14.80 -11.28 -19.20
C ALA A 56 16.30 -11.15 -19.49
N ALA A 57 17.14 -11.27 -18.45
CA ALA A 57 18.61 -11.24 -18.61
C ALA A 57 19.13 -12.42 -19.45
N ALA A 58 18.59 -13.63 -19.23
CA ALA A 58 18.94 -14.79 -20.03
C ALA A 58 18.56 -14.62 -21.51
N LEU A 59 17.36 -14.10 -21.79
CA LEU A 59 16.90 -13.78 -23.15
C LEU A 59 17.81 -12.72 -23.81
N THR A 60 18.13 -11.66 -23.10
CA THR A 60 18.99 -10.59 -23.60
C THR A 60 20.40 -11.08 -23.90
N ASN A 61 21.00 -11.90 -23.04
CA ASN A 61 22.32 -12.49 -23.25
C ASN A 61 22.33 -13.51 -24.39
N ARG A 62 21.25 -14.27 -24.58
CA ARG A 62 21.04 -15.14 -25.75
C ARG A 62 21.00 -14.33 -27.03
N ASP A 63 20.20 -13.27 -27.07
CA ASP A 63 20.02 -12.43 -28.26
C ASP A 63 21.32 -11.70 -28.63
N ALA A 64 22.16 -11.41 -27.62
CA ALA A 64 23.52 -10.88 -27.83
C ALA A 64 24.56 -11.95 -28.18
N GLY A 65 24.19 -13.23 -28.26
CA GLY A 65 25.08 -14.33 -28.62
C GLY A 65 26.14 -14.72 -27.57
N ILE A 66 25.94 -14.31 -26.30
CA ILE A 66 26.89 -14.57 -25.20
C ILE A 66 26.40 -15.60 -24.18
N LEU A 67 25.19 -16.11 -24.36
CA LEU A 67 24.60 -17.22 -23.60
C LEU A 67 23.95 -18.20 -24.59
N ASP A 68 24.25 -19.49 -24.45
CA ASP A 68 23.68 -20.52 -25.28
C ASP A 68 22.15 -20.57 -25.20
N ALA A 69 21.50 -20.83 -26.32
CA ALA A 69 20.02 -20.85 -26.37
C ALA A 69 19.41 -21.87 -25.40
N ASP A 70 19.98 -23.08 -25.31
CA ASP A 70 19.50 -24.15 -24.40
C ASP A 70 19.63 -23.75 -22.95
N LYS A 71 20.72 -23.03 -22.59
CA LYS A 71 20.88 -22.50 -21.23
C LYS A 71 19.87 -21.39 -20.93
N ALA A 72 19.65 -20.48 -21.87
CA ALA A 72 18.66 -19.42 -21.70
C ALA A 72 17.24 -19.97 -21.56
N GLU A 73 16.87 -20.97 -22.34
CA GLU A 73 15.58 -21.67 -22.22
C GLU A 73 15.45 -22.37 -20.87
N LEU A 74 16.50 -23.05 -20.41
CA LEU A 74 16.49 -23.74 -19.12
C LEU A 74 16.33 -22.77 -17.94
N ILE A 75 17.04 -21.63 -17.96
CA ILE A 75 16.86 -20.55 -16.99
C ILE A 75 15.41 -20.06 -17.01
N GLY A 76 14.85 -19.82 -18.20
CA GLY A 76 13.47 -19.38 -18.36
C GLY A 76 12.45 -20.35 -17.76
N ARG A 77 12.60 -21.66 -17.98
CA ARG A 77 11.74 -22.71 -17.41
C ARG A 77 11.74 -22.71 -15.88
N VAL A 78 12.91 -22.58 -15.26
CA VAL A 78 12.99 -22.52 -13.79
C VAL A 78 12.38 -21.20 -13.25
N CYS A 79 12.61 -20.09 -13.95
CA CYS A 79 11.95 -18.83 -13.60
C CYS A 79 10.42 -18.93 -13.64
N ASP A 80 9.86 -19.65 -14.61
CA ASP A 80 8.41 -19.92 -14.66
C ASP A 80 7.93 -20.74 -13.45
N GLU A 81 8.67 -21.78 -13.04
CA GLU A 81 8.38 -22.50 -11.79
C GLU A 81 8.41 -21.61 -10.54
N ILE A 82 9.33 -20.64 -10.49
CA ILE A 82 9.37 -19.64 -9.41
C ILE A 82 8.13 -18.76 -9.45
N LEU A 83 7.75 -18.25 -10.62
CA LEU A 83 6.56 -17.42 -10.78
C LEU A 83 5.27 -18.14 -10.37
N GLU A 84 5.17 -19.44 -10.66
CA GLU A 84 4.06 -20.30 -10.27
C GLU A 84 4.06 -20.68 -8.77
N GLY A 85 5.10 -20.35 -8.02
CA GLY A 85 5.22 -20.63 -6.59
C GLY A 85 5.68 -22.05 -6.25
N LYS A 86 6.08 -22.85 -7.23
CA LYS A 86 6.50 -24.25 -7.03
C LYS A 86 7.78 -24.39 -6.18
N LEU A 87 8.58 -23.32 -6.13
CA LEU A 87 9.89 -23.31 -5.47
C LEU A 87 9.95 -22.39 -4.24
N ASP A 88 8.82 -21.94 -3.68
CA ASP A 88 8.76 -20.96 -2.59
C ASP A 88 9.60 -21.33 -1.37
N LYS A 89 9.72 -22.62 -1.05
CA LYS A 89 10.51 -23.13 0.09
C LYS A 89 12.02 -22.99 -0.09
N GLU A 90 12.49 -22.78 -1.32
CA GLU A 90 13.91 -22.64 -1.66
C GLU A 90 14.46 -21.23 -1.39
N PHE A 91 13.63 -20.31 -0.92
CA PHE A 91 13.98 -18.90 -0.64
C PHE A 91 13.82 -18.58 0.84
N PRO A 92 14.69 -19.14 1.71
CA PRO A 92 14.56 -19.05 3.17
C PRO A 92 15.17 -17.78 3.77
N LEU A 93 15.79 -16.90 2.97
CA LEU A 93 16.59 -15.81 3.48
C LEU A 93 15.77 -14.71 4.15
N VAL A 94 16.37 -14.10 5.18
CA VAL A 94 15.74 -13.01 5.94
C VAL A 94 16.00 -11.65 5.30
N VAL A 95 15.19 -10.67 5.68
CA VAL A 95 15.38 -9.25 5.33
C VAL A 95 16.69 -8.70 5.90
N TRP A 96 17.07 -9.15 7.09
CA TRP A 96 18.27 -8.73 7.84
C TRP A 96 19.51 -9.44 7.29
N GLN A 97 19.90 -9.06 6.07
CA GLN A 97 21.06 -9.59 5.33
C GLN A 97 21.96 -8.44 4.88
N THR A 98 22.94 -8.68 3.99
CA THR A 98 23.69 -7.58 3.40
C THR A 98 22.76 -6.56 2.73
N GLY A 99 23.00 -5.30 2.97
CA GLY A 99 22.14 -4.22 2.50
C GLY A 99 22.11 -4.01 0.99
N SER A 100 23.05 -4.61 0.25
CA SER A 100 23.04 -4.67 -1.21
C SER A 100 22.03 -5.70 -1.78
N GLY A 101 21.60 -6.67 -0.97
CA GLY A 101 20.75 -7.79 -1.40
C GLY A 101 21.47 -8.91 -2.13
N THR A 102 22.81 -8.97 -2.01
CA THR A 102 23.64 -9.98 -2.71
C THR A 102 23.21 -11.41 -2.38
N GLN A 103 22.90 -11.71 -1.12
CA GLN A 103 22.50 -13.05 -0.74
C GLN A 103 21.18 -13.46 -1.42
N SER A 104 20.20 -12.58 -1.52
CA SER A 104 18.94 -12.87 -2.24
C SER A 104 19.18 -13.06 -3.74
N ASN A 105 20.03 -12.24 -4.37
CA ASN A 105 20.42 -12.44 -5.77
C ASN A 105 21.08 -13.80 -5.96
N MET A 106 22.03 -14.16 -5.10
CA MET A 106 22.73 -15.45 -5.20
C MET A 106 21.82 -16.63 -4.86
N ASN A 107 20.89 -16.51 -3.92
CA ASN A 107 19.88 -17.52 -3.65
C ASN A 107 19.07 -17.85 -4.91
N VAL A 108 18.59 -16.83 -5.61
CA VAL A 108 17.88 -17.05 -6.89
C VAL A 108 18.80 -17.69 -7.94
N ASN A 109 20.03 -17.22 -8.09
CA ASN A 109 20.99 -17.79 -9.04
C ASN A 109 21.28 -19.27 -8.77
N GLU A 110 21.49 -19.63 -7.49
CA GLU A 110 21.74 -21.02 -7.09
C GLU A 110 20.52 -21.91 -7.32
N VAL A 111 19.32 -21.46 -6.93
CA VAL A 111 18.08 -22.20 -7.16
C VAL A 111 17.83 -22.41 -8.66
N VAL A 112 18.02 -21.39 -9.48
CA VAL A 112 17.85 -21.51 -10.94
C VAL A 112 18.85 -22.50 -11.52
N ALA A 113 20.12 -22.43 -11.13
CA ALA A 113 21.16 -23.30 -11.65
C ALA A 113 20.93 -24.77 -11.24
N TYR A 114 20.60 -25.03 -9.98
CA TYR A 114 20.51 -26.38 -9.46
C TYR A 114 19.18 -27.04 -9.83
N ARG A 115 18.07 -26.30 -9.80
CA ARG A 115 16.80 -26.81 -10.32
C ARG A 115 16.87 -27.09 -11.82
N GLY A 116 17.53 -26.21 -12.58
CA GLY A 116 17.77 -26.41 -14.02
C GLY A 116 18.55 -27.70 -14.29
N HIS A 117 19.60 -27.98 -13.51
CA HIS A 117 20.37 -29.21 -13.62
C HIS A 117 19.48 -30.46 -13.42
N VAL A 118 18.62 -30.44 -12.39
CA VAL A 118 17.68 -31.57 -12.12
C VAL A 118 16.64 -31.70 -13.24
N LEU A 119 16.15 -30.59 -13.83
CA LEU A 119 15.23 -30.63 -14.98
C LEU A 119 15.84 -31.28 -16.23
N GLN A 120 17.19 -31.27 -16.34
CA GLN A 120 17.92 -31.93 -17.41
C GLN A 120 18.31 -33.39 -17.05
N GLY A 121 17.79 -33.93 -15.95
CA GLY A 121 18.04 -35.30 -15.50
C GLY A 121 19.30 -35.48 -14.64
N GLY A 122 19.97 -34.37 -14.26
CA GLY A 122 21.12 -34.39 -13.35
C GLY A 122 20.73 -34.61 -11.89
N ASN A 123 21.73 -34.89 -11.06
CA ASN A 123 21.58 -35.07 -9.62
C ASN A 123 22.22 -33.91 -8.86
N LEU A 124 21.62 -33.50 -7.74
CA LEU A 124 22.19 -32.43 -6.88
C LEU A 124 23.58 -32.77 -6.33
N LEU A 125 23.93 -34.05 -6.25
CA LEU A 125 25.25 -34.52 -5.83
C LEU A 125 26.31 -34.43 -6.94
N ASP A 126 25.93 -34.18 -8.20
CA ASP A 126 26.88 -34.03 -9.28
C ASP A 126 27.81 -32.84 -9.02
N GLU A 127 29.11 -33.03 -9.19
CA GLU A 127 30.11 -31.99 -8.95
C GLU A 127 29.92 -30.81 -9.92
N LYS A 128 29.62 -31.12 -11.20
CA LYS A 128 29.41 -30.11 -12.25
C LYS A 128 27.93 -30.01 -12.62
N LYS A 129 27.36 -28.84 -12.44
CA LYS A 129 25.99 -28.53 -12.89
C LYS A 129 25.96 -28.05 -14.35
N VAL A 130 24.83 -28.18 -15.01
CA VAL A 130 24.63 -27.71 -16.40
C VAL A 130 24.69 -26.19 -16.47
N LEU A 131 24.18 -25.50 -15.45
CA LEU A 131 24.23 -24.06 -15.29
C LEU A 131 25.16 -23.69 -14.13
N ALA A 132 25.97 -22.66 -14.32
CA ALA A 132 26.75 -22.01 -13.28
C ALA A 132 25.97 -20.79 -12.71
N PRO A 133 25.78 -20.69 -11.38
CA PRO A 133 25.06 -19.57 -10.79
C PRO A 133 25.62 -18.20 -11.18
N ASN A 134 26.94 -18.05 -11.17
CA ASN A 134 27.63 -16.79 -11.48
C ASN A 134 27.82 -16.56 -12.98
N ASP A 135 28.28 -17.56 -13.72
CA ASP A 135 28.73 -17.38 -15.10
C ASP A 135 27.59 -17.47 -16.14
N ASP A 136 26.50 -18.18 -15.80
CA ASP A 136 25.34 -18.33 -16.68
C ASP A 136 24.14 -17.51 -16.18
N VAL A 137 23.67 -17.75 -14.95
CA VAL A 137 22.44 -17.12 -14.41
C VAL A 137 22.66 -15.64 -14.11
N ASN A 138 23.84 -15.27 -13.58
CA ASN A 138 24.18 -13.88 -13.24
C ASN A 138 24.96 -13.17 -14.37
N LYS A 139 25.07 -13.74 -15.56
CA LYS A 139 25.81 -13.16 -16.68
C LYS A 139 25.34 -11.73 -16.98
N SER A 140 26.30 -10.80 -17.17
CA SER A 140 26.06 -9.36 -17.43
C SER A 140 25.37 -8.61 -16.30
N GLN A 141 25.44 -9.10 -15.07
CA GLN A 141 24.71 -8.55 -13.91
C GLN A 141 25.63 -8.39 -12.70
N SER A 142 25.21 -7.53 -11.77
CA SER A 142 25.69 -7.45 -10.40
C SER A 142 24.50 -7.53 -9.45
N SER A 143 24.72 -7.93 -8.20
CA SER A 143 23.68 -7.76 -7.17
C SER A 143 23.28 -6.30 -6.99
N ASN A 144 24.19 -5.38 -7.31
CA ASN A 144 24.01 -3.95 -7.12
C ASN A 144 22.96 -3.36 -8.06
N ASP A 145 22.82 -3.89 -9.28
CA ASP A 145 21.79 -3.48 -10.23
C ASP A 145 20.58 -4.42 -10.28
N THR A 146 20.75 -5.71 -9.95
CA THR A 146 19.62 -6.67 -9.95
C THR A 146 18.66 -6.44 -8.80
N PHE A 147 19.13 -6.22 -7.58
CA PHE A 147 18.25 -6.07 -6.43
C PHE A 147 17.36 -4.81 -6.54
N PRO A 148 17.88 -3.61 -6.86
CA PRO A 148 17.02 -2.44 -7.07
C PRO A 148 16.05 -2.61 -8.26
N THR A 149 16.44 -3.31 -9.32
CA THR A 149 15.51 -3.67 -10.39
C THR A 149 14.38 -4.56 -9.88
N ALA A 150 14.68 -5.58 -9.08
CA ALA A 150 13.65 -6.42 -8.45
C ALA A 150 12.77 -5.60 -7.49
N MET A 151 13.31 -4.62 -6.76
CA MET A 151 12.54 -3.70 -5.94
C MET A 151 11.51 -2.93 -6.77
N HIS A 152 11.92 -2.33 -7.88
CA HIS A 152 11.05 -1.55 -8.76
C HIS A 152 9.96 -2.42 -9.40
N ILE A 153 10.30 -3.61 -9.90
CA ILE A 153 9.32 -4.55 -10.45
C ILE A 153 8.28 -4.94 -9.39
N ALA A 154 8.72 -5.33 -8.20
CA ALA A 154 7.83 -5.74 -7.11
C ALA A 154 6.94 -4.58 -6.63
N ALA A 155 7.51 -3.39 -6.45
CA ALA A 155 6.80 -2.19 -6.02
C ALA A 155 5.74 -1.76 -7.05
N TYR A 156 6.10 -1.71 -8.32
CA TYR A 156 5.17 -1.36 -9.40
C TYR A 156 4.00 -2.36 -9.44
N LYS A 157 4.31 -3.66 -9.48
CA LYS A 157 3.28 -4.72 -9.56
C LYS A 157 2.30 -4.68 -8.38
N ILE A 158 2.78 -4.59 -7.15
CA ILE A 158 1.88 -4.57 -5.99
C ILE A 158 0.97 -3.34 -5.99
N LEU A 159 1.47 -2.19 -6.46
CA LEU A 159 0.65 -0.98 -6.58
C LEU A 159 -0.48 -1.17 -7.59
N VAL A 160 -0.19 -1.67 -8.80
CA VAL A 160 -1.19 -1.79 -9.87
C VAL A 160 -2.10 -3.01 -9.72
N GLU A 161 -1.63 -4.10 -9.09
CA GLU A 161 -2.38 -5.35 -8.97
C GLU A 161 -3.17 -5.47 -7.65
N THR A 162 -2.80 -4.72 -6.61
CA THR A 162 -3.40 -4.86 -5.27
C THR A 162 -3.84 -3.52 -4.68
N THR A 163 -2.92 -2.55 -4.59
CA THR A 163 -3.15 -1.32 -3.83
C THR A 163 -4.15 -0.41 -4.51
N ILE A 164 -3.90 -0.07 -5.78
CA ILE A 164 -4.79 0.80 -6.57
C ILE A 164 -6.19 0.20 -6.70
N PRO A 165 -6.36 -1.07 -7.10
CA PRO A 165 -7.69 -1.68 -7.19
C PRO A 165 -8.46 -1.70 -5.86
N GLY A 166 -7.75 -1.95 -4.75
CA GLY A 166 -8.36 -1.92 -3.42
C GLY A 166 -8.89 -0.53 -3.03
N ILE A 167 -8.10 0.52 -3.28
CA ILE A 167 -8.51 1.91 -3.02
C ILE A 167 -9.66 2.32 -3.96
N GLU A 168 -9.58 1.98 -5.25
CA GLU A 168 -10.63 2.27 -6.23
C GLU A 168 -11.96 1.64 -5.83
N LYS A 169 -11.96 0.38 -5.40
CA LYS A 169 -13.15 -0.31 -4.91
C LYS A 169 -13.82 0.43 -3.75
N LEU A 170 -13.06 0.84 -2.75
CA LEU A 170 -13.58 1.59 -1.60
C LEU A 170 -14.09 2.98 -2.04
N ARG A 171 -13.32 3.70 -2.87
CA ARG A 171 -13.69 5.01 -3.41
C ARG A 171 -15.03 4.94 -4.14
N ASP A 172 -15.24 3.93 -4.99
CA ASP A 172 -16.46 3.79 -5.80
C ASP A 172 -17.68 3.50 -4.92
N THR A 173 -17.54 2.68 -3.88
CA THR A 173 -18.62 2.47 -2.90
C THR A 173 -18.96 3.75 -2.14
N LEU A 174 -17.95 4.47 -1.62
CA LEU A 174 -18.20 5.74 -0.92
C LEU A 174 -18.82 6.79 -1.84
N LYS A 175 -18.46 6.80 -3.13
CA LYS A 175 -19.08 7.65 -4.14
C LYS A 175 -20.57 7.33 -4.32
N SER A 176 -20.90 6.06 -4.47
CA SER A 176 -22.30 5.61 -4.54
C SER A 176 -23.09 6.00 -3.29
N LYS A 177 -22.50 5.85 -2.09
CA LYS A 177 -23.10 6.28 -0.83
C LYS A 177 -23.27 7.79 -0.76
N SER A 178 -22.30 8.58 -1.24
CA SER A 178 -22.41 10.04 -1.33
C SER A 178 -23.60 10.45 -2.18
N GLU A 179 -23.77 9.85 -3.36
CA GLU A 179 -24.89 10.12 -4.27
C GLU A 179 -26.22 9.71 -3.63
N GLN A 180 -26.28 8.53 -3.02
CA GLN A 180 -27.48 7.99 -2.38
C GLN A 180 -27.96 8.88 -1.21
N PHE A 181 -27.05 9.43 -0.41
CA PHE A 181 -27.36 10.19 0.81
C PHE A 181 -27.33 11.70 0.61
N MET A 182 -27.27 12.19 -0.63
CA MET A 182 -27.13 13.61 -0.94
C MET A 182 -28.32 14.44 -0.46
N HIS A 183 -29.49 13.84 -0.32
CA HIS A 183 -30.72 14.51 0.13
C HIS A 183 -30.89 14.56 1.66
N ILE A 184 -30.02 13.88 2.44
CA ILE A 184 -30.18 13.75 3.89
C ILE A 184 -29.42 14.88 4.58
N VAL A 185 -30.12 15.89 5.05
CA VAL A 185 -29.55 17.03 5.79
C VAL A 185 -29.18 16.61 7.22
N LYS A 186 -27.98 16.94 7.64
CA LYS A 186 -27.41 16.67 8.97
C LYS A 186 -26.72 17.90 9.53
N ILE A 187 -26.39 17.86 10.84
CA ILE A 187 -25.53 18.85 11.45
C ILE A 187 -24.06 18.62 11.06
N GLY A 188 -23.40 19.70 10.61
CA GLY A 188 -21.95 19.73 10.53
C GLY A 188 -21.33 19.83 11.92
N ARG A 189 -20.09 19.35 12.06
CA ARG A 189 -19.30 19.50 13.28
C ARG A 189 -17.90 20.01 12.96
N THR A 190 -17.52 21.10 13.62
CA THR A 190 -16.14 21.63 13.59
C THR A 190 -15.65 21.68 15.04
N HIS A 191 -14.40 21.26 15.29
CA HIS A 191 -13.87 21.08 16.65
C HIS A 191 -14.68 20.09 17.52
N LEU A 192 -15.43 19.18 16.90
CA LEU A 192 -16.46 18.32 17.52
C LEU A 192 -17.64 19.09 18.14
N MET A 193 -17.77 20.38 17.84
CA MET A 193 -18.88 21.23 18.24
C MET A 193 -19.87 21.38 17.10
N ASP A 194 -21.14 21.60 17.42
CA ASP A 194 -22.20 21.82 16.43
C ASP A 194 -21.86 22.99 15.49
N ALA A 195 -22.08 22.77 14.21
CA ALA A 195 -21.89 23.77 13.18
C ALA A 195 -23.12 23.86 12.27
N THR A 196 -23.01 24.60 11.18
CA THR A 196 -24.08 24.75 10.20
C THR A 196 -24.32 23.41 9.47
N PRO A 197 -25.56 23.22 8.93
CA PRO A 197 -25.91 22.00 8.21
C PRO A 197 -25.07 21.74 6.94
N LEU A 198 -24.94 20.48 6.63
CA LEU A 198 -24.54 19.92 5.33
C LEU A 198 -25.37 18.66 5.10
N THR A 199 -25.20 17.97 3.98
CA THR A 199 -25.81 16.66 3.79
C THR A 199 -24.83 15.52 4.09
N VAL A 200 -25.37 14.34 4.42
CA VAL A 200 -24.57 13.11 4.58
C VAL A 200 -23.78 12.84 3.28
N GLY A 201 -24.42 13.04 2.11
CA GLY A 201 -23.77 12.87 0.83
C GLY A 201 -22.59 13.83 0.63
N GLN A 202 -22.73 15.10 1.03
CA GLN A 202 -21.63 16.07 0.98
C GLN A 202 -20.45 15.67 1.89
N GLU A 203 -20.73 15.17 3.09
CA GLU A 203 -19.69 14.66 4.00
C GLU A 203 -18.93 13.49 3.37
N PHE A 204 -19.64 12.51 2.79
CA PHE A 204 -19.03 11.37 2.09
C PHE A 204 -18.28 11.79 0.82
N SER A 205 -18.73 12.83 0.10
CA SER A 205 -18.02 13.36 -1.07
C SER A 205 -16.60 13.83 -0.72
N GLY A 206 -16.40 14.32 0.50
CA GLY A 206 -15.08 14.68 1.03
C GLY A 206 -14.16 13.46 1.13
N TYR A 207 -14.67 12.31 1.58
CA TYR A 207 -13.91 11.07 1.64
C TYR A 207 -13.54 10.55 0.24
N VAL A 208 -14.48 10.62 -0.70
CA VAL A 208 -14.24 10.28 -2.12
C VAL A 208 -13.11 11.12 -2.69
N SER A 209 -13.17 12.44 -2.49
CA SER A 209 -12.14 13.37 -2.97
C SER A 209 -10.75 13.07 -2.38
N GLN A 210 -10.66 12.70 -1.09
CA GLN A 210 -9.39 12.31 -0.46
C GLN A 210 -8.80 11.06 -1.15
N LEU A 211 -9.62 10.04 -1.44
CA LEU A 211 -9.17 8.82 -2.11
C LEU A 211 -8.80 9.07 -3.57
N ASP A 212 -9.53 9.92 -4.30
CA ASP A 212 -9.18 10.33 -5.66
C ASP A 212 -7.82 11.04 -5.73
N HIS A 213 -7.55 11.93 -4.79
CA HIS A 213 -6.25 12.59 -4.69
C HIS A 213 -5.14 11.60 -4.34
N GLY A 214 -5.40 10.67 -3.41
CA GLY A 214 -4.47 9.60 -3.05
C GLY A 214 -4.14 8.68 -4.23
N LEU A 215 -5.15 8.26 -5.00
CA LEU A 215 -4.98 7.46 -6.22
C LEU A 215 -4.13 8.20 -7.26
N ARG A 216 -4.39 9.49 -7.45
CA ARG A 216 -3.59 10.33 -8.36
C ARG A 216 -2.14 10.43 -7.90
N ALA A 217 -1.92 10.64 -6.59
CA ALA A 217 -0.58 10.70 -6.03
C ALA A 217 0.20 9.39 -6.29
N ILE A 218 -0.41 8.21 -6.03
CA ILE A 218 0.21 6.91 -6.32
C ILE A 218 0.49 6.77 -7.82
N LYS A 219 -0.49 7.05 -8.68
CA LYS A 219 -0.34 6.89 -10.13
C LYS A 219 0.78 7.77 -10.70
N ASN A 220 1.01 8.96 -10.15
CA ASN A 220 2.09 9.85 -10.57
C ASN A 220 3.48 9.29 -10.27
N THR A 221 3.64 8.43 -9.25
CA THR A 221 4.94 7.84 -8.91
C THR A 221 5.33 6.65 -9.80
N LEU A 222 4.38 6.11 -10.58
CA LEU A 222 4.62 4.92 -11.40
C LEU A 222 5.65 5.17 -12.51
N ALA A 223 5.75 6.38 -13.04
CA ALA A 223 6.74 6.72 -14.05
C ALA A 223 8.17 6.52 -13.51
N HIS A 224 8.46 7.04 -12.32
CA HIS A 224 9.76 6.89 -11.67
C HIS A 224 10.05 5.42 -11.27
N LEU A 225 9.04 4.70 -10.77
CA LEU A 225 9.17 3.27 -10.48
C LEU A 225 9.37 2.39 -11.71
N SER A 226 9.01 2.87 -12.92
CA SER A 226 9.22 2.12 -14.16
C SER A 226 10.67 2.09 -14.63
N GLU A 227 11.54 2.94 -14.10
CA GLU A 227 12.94 3.06 -14.45
C GLU A 227 13.80 1.99 -13.75
N LEU A 228 14.51 1.17 -14.54
CA LEU A 228 15.25 0.02 -14.04
C LEU A 228 16.76 0.24 -13.99
N ALA A 229 17.38 -0.12 -12.88
CA ALA A 229 18.82 -0.03 -12.64
C ALA A 229 19.64 -1.05 -13.48
N LEU A 230 19.01 -2.13 -13.93
CA LEU A 230 19.70 -3.25 -14.60
C LEU A 230 20.48 -2.80 -15.82
N GLY A 231 21.73 -3.29 -15.92
CA GLY A 231 22.72 -2.85 -16.89
C GLY A 231 23.75 -1.87 -16.31
N GLY A 232 23.53 -1.32 -15.10
CA GLY A 232 24.55 -0.52 -14.41
C GLY A 232 25.70 -1.34 -13.84
N THR A 233 25.45 -2.62 -13.60
CA THR A 233 26.37 -3.60 -12.99
C THR A 233 26.89 -3.14 -11.61
N ALA A 234 28.21 -3.09 -11.40
CA ALA A 234 28.80 -2.90 -10.07
C ALA A 234 28.60 -1.48 -9.49
N VAL A 235 28.77 -0.44 -10.31
CA VAL A 235 28.80 0.96 -9.88
C VAL A 235 28.05 1.92 -10.82
N GLY A 236 27.41 1.41 -11.87
CA GLY A 236 26.66 2.22 -12.84
C GLY A 236 27.30 2.34 -14.23
N THR A 237 28.51 1.84 -14.41
CA THR A 237 29.26 1.96 -15.68
C THR A 237 28.91 0.89 -16.72
N GLY A 238 28.17 -0.16 -16.34
CA GLY A 238 27.80 -1.25 -17.24
C GLY A 238 28.96 -2.16 -17.62
N ILE A 239 29.98 -2.28 -16.76
CA ILE A 239 31.14 -3.14 -17.04
C ILE A 239 30.72 -4.58 -17.33
N ASN A 240 31.30 -5.19 -18.37
CA ASN A 240 31.02 -6.57 -18.80
C ASN A 240 29.62 -6.82 -19.37
N THR A 241 28.87 -5.79 -19.74
CA THR A 241 27.61 -5.94 -20.49
C THR A 241 27.85 -5.81 -22.02
N PRO A 242 27.09 -6.53 -22.86
CA PRO A 242 27.10 -6.28 -24.30
C PRO A 242 26.44 -4.94 -24.65
N ALA A 243 26.72 -4.41 -25.82
CA ALA A 243 26.12 -3.17 -26.31
C ALA A 243 24.59 -3.28 -26.34
N GLY A 244 23.89 -2.24 -25.86
CA GLY A 244 22.42 -2.19 -25.82
C GLY A 244 21.77 -3.10 -24.75
N TYR A 245 22.55 -3.64 -23.83
CA TYR A 245 22.04 -4.56 -22.80
C TYR A 245 20.96 -3.92 -21.93
N SER A 246 21.18 -2.70 -21.47
CA SER A 246 20.27 -1.98 -20.56
C SER A 246 18.87 -1.80 -21.15
N GLU A 247 18.81 -1.37 -22.41
CA GLU A 247 17.57 -1.14 -23.14
C GLU A 247 16.86 -2.45 -23.45
N ASN A 248 17.62 -3.45 -23.93
CA ASN A 248 17.06 -4.74 -24.32
C ASN A 248 16.52 -5.53 -23.13
N VAL A 249 17.24 -5.54 -22.00
CA VAL A 249 16.78 -6.26 -20.80
C VAL A 249 15.55 -5.60 -20.19
N ALA A 250 15.47 -4.27 -20.17
CA ALA A 250 14.27 -3.54 -19.72
C ALA A 250 13.07 -3.84 -20.62
N LYS A 251 13.28 -3.91 -21.95
CA LYS A 251 12.25 -4.31 -22.91
C LYS A 251 11.75 -5.73 -22.64
N HIS A 252 12.64 -6.70 -22.45
CA HIS A 252 12.23 -8.07 -22.11
C HIS A 252 11.46 -8.11 -20.78
N ILE A 253 11.84 -7.32 -19.77
CA ILE A 253 11.09 -7.22 -18.52
C ILE A 253 9.68 -6.66 -18.78
N ALA A 254 9.58 -5.60 -19.60
CA ALA A 254 8.29 -5.02 -19.96
C ALA A 254 7.39 -6.04 -20.69
N ASP A 255 7.94 -6.77 -21.67
CA ASP A 255 7.22 -7.79 -22.44
C ASP A 255 6.74 -8.94 -21.54
N LEU A 256 7.58 -9.42 -20.60
CA LEU A 256 7.26 -10.52 -19.69
C LEU A 256 6.23 -10.14 -18.62
N THR A 257 6.24 -8.89 -18.18
CA THR A 257 5.34 -8.41 -17.11
C THR A 257 4.06 -7.77 -17.64
N GLY A 258 4.05 -7.33 -18.91
CA GLY A 258 2.98 -6.50 -19.48
C GLY A 258 2.94 -5.08 -18.88
N LEU A 259 4.03 -4.62 -18.27
CA LEU A 259 4.13 -3.32 -17.58
C LEU A 259 5.18 -2.42 -18.29
N PRO A 260 5.05 -1.09 -18.23
CA PRO A 260 5.84 -0.17 -19.05
C PRO A 260 7.22 0.11 -18.47
N PHE A 261 7.98 -0.92 -18.15
CA PHE A 261 9.34 -0.76 -17.64
C PHE A 261 10.29 -0.27 -18.72
N ILE A 262 11.18 0.63 -18.34
CA ILE A 262 12.22 1.22 -19.18
C ILE A 262 13.57 1.17 -18.44
N THR A 263 14.65 1.35 -19.17
CA THR A 263 15.97 1.51 -18.55
C THR A 263 16.07 2.87 -17.87
N ALA A 264 16.65 2.94 -16.64
CA ALA A 264 16.90 4.20 -15.97
C ALA A 264 17.88 5.07 -16.78
N GLU A 265 17.58 6.36 -16.89
CA GLU A 265 18.41 7.33 -17.59
C GLU A 265 19.81 7.44 -16.96
N ASN A 266 19.87 7.40 -15.62
CA ASN A 266 21.11 7.47 -14.87
C ASN A 266 21.31 6.23 -13.99
N LYS A 267 22.25 5.38 -14.36
CA LYS A 267 22.55 4.15 -13.62
C LYS A 267 23.28 4.39 -12.29
N PHE A 268 23.97 5.51 -12.14
CA PHE A 268 24.65 5.85 -10.89
C PHE A 268 23.65 6.20 -9.81
N GLU A 269 22.64 7.01 -10.13
CA GLU A 269 21.53 7.31 -9.24
C GLU A 269 20.72 6.03 -8.92
N ALA A 270 20.38 5.24 -9.94
CA ALA A 270 19.55 4.05 -9.78
C ALA A 270 20.18 2.95 -8.88
N LEU A 271 21.50 2.93 -8.70
CA LEU A 271 22.19 2.02 -7.79
C LEU A 271 22.36 2.60 -6.37
N ALA A 272 22.58 3.90 -6.25
CA ALA A 272 23.01 4.56 -5.02
C ALA A 272 21.89 5.28 -4.27
N ALA A 273 20.80 5.61 -4.96
CA ALA A 273 19.62 6.23 -4.39
C ALA A 273 18.35 5.42 -4.73
N HIS A 274 17.36 5.47 -3.85
CA HIS A 274 16.08 4.79 -4.06
C HIS A 274 14.92 5.76 -3.86
N ASP A 275 15.07 6.94 -4.47
CA ASP A 275 14.11 8.05 -4.37
C ASP A 275 12.74 7.66 -4.92
N ALA A 276 12.67 6.80 -5.95
CA ALA A 276 11.41 6.28 -6.46
C ALA A 276 10.62 5.47 -5.40
N ILE A 277 11.31 4.70 -4.55
CA ILE A 277 10.67 3.97 -3.44
C ILE A 277 10.23 4.93 -2.33
N VAL A 278 11.04 5.93 -2.01
CA VAL A 278 10.71 6.97 -1.01
C VAL A 278 9.51 7.79 -1.48
N GLU A 279 9.51 8.25 -2.72
CA GLU A 279 8.43 9.01 -3.35
C GLU A 279 7.11 8.22 -3.34
N ALA A 280 7.14 6.99 -3.84
CA ALA A 280 5.95 6.16 -3.93
C ALA A 280 5.39 5.81 -2.54
N HIS A 281 6.26 5.58 -1.54
CA HIS A 281 5.79 5.37 -0.17
C HIS A 281 5.23 6.65 0.45
N GLY A 282 5.73 7.82 0.11
CA GLY A 282 5.16 9.12 0.48
C GLY A 282 3.71 9.27 -0.01
N ALA A 283 3.41 8.78 -1.22
CA ALA A 283 2.04 8.71 -1.73
C ALA A 283 1.17 7.72 -0.93
N LEU A 284 1.69 6.53 -0.58
CA LEU A 284 1.02 5.57 0.29
C LEU A 284 0.73 6.16 1.68
N LYS A 285 1.67 6.88 2.26
CA LYS A 285 1.49 7.62 3.52
C LYS A 285 0.34 8.63 3.44
N THR A 286 0.22 9.34 2.34
CA THR A 286 -0.89 10.29 2.13
C THR A 286 -2.24 9.57 2.14
N VAL A 287 -2.34 8.42 1.47
CA VAL A 287 -3.55 7.58 1.52
C VAL A 287 -3.83 7.09 2.94
N ALA A 288 -2.80 6.63 3.66
CA ALA A 288 -2.95 6.19 5.06
C ALA A 288 -3.51 7.30 5.96
N ALA A 289 -3.07 8.55 5.77
CA ALA A 289 -3.63 9.70 6.50
C ALA A 289 -5.12 9.90 6.18
N SER A 290 -5.52 9.76 4.92
CA SER A 290 -6.93 9.82 4.51
C SER A 290 -7.75 8.68 5.12
N LEU A 291 -7.25 7.46 5.08
CA LEU A 291 -7.92 6.28 5.67
C LEU A 291 -8.10 6.42 7.19
N MET A 292 -7.10 6.97 7.89
CA MET A 292 -7.19 7.27 9.32
C MET A 292 -8.36 8.21 9.61
N LYS A 293 -8.48 9.30 8.84
CA LYS A 293 -9.57 10.27 8.99
C LYS A 293 -10.93 9.63 8.67
N ILE A 294 -11.06 8.93 7.57
CA ILE A 294 -12.30 8.29 7.13
C ILE A 294 -12.78 7.27 8.19
N GLY A 295 -11.89 6.39 8.65
CA GLY A 295 -12.22 5.40 9.69
C GLY A 295 -12.62 6.03 11.01
N ASN A 296 -11.95 7.11 11.42
CA ASN A 296 -12.29 7.83 12.65
C ASN A 296 -13.66 8.53 12.55
N ASP A 297 -13.96 9.20 11.44
CA ASP A 297 -15.24 9.88 11.26
C ASP A 297 -16.39 8.87 11.24
N ILE A 298 -16.27 7.81 10.44
CA ILE A 298 -17.34 6.79 10.33
C ILE A 298 -17.62 6.13 11.69
N ARG A 299 -16.59 5.72 12.45
CA ARG A 299 -16.82 5.10 13.76
C ARG A 299 -17.38 6.07 14.78
N LEU A 300 -17.02 7.36 14.71
CA LEU A 300 -17.55 8.38 15.62
C LEU A 300 -19.02 8.68 15.30
N LEU A 301 -19.38 8.80 14.02
CA LEU A 301 -20.76 8.96 13.59
C LEU A 301 -21.64 7.75 13.94
N ALA A 302 -21.06 6.54 13.94
CA ALA A 302 -21.73 5.30 14.33
C ALA A 302 -21.70 5.03 15.84
N SER A 303 -21.10 5.90 16.66
CA SER A 303 -20.93 5.69 18.09
C SER A 303 -22.25 5.61 18.84
N GLY A 304 -22.33 4.73 19.84
CA GLY A 304 -23.50 4.56 20.67
C GLY A 304 -23.87 3.08 20.84
N PRO A 305 -25.11 2.67 20.52
CA PRO A 305 -26.15 3.35 19.74
C PRO A 305 -27.01 4.39 20.49
N ARG A 306 -27.01 4.40 21.84
CA ARG A 306 -27.89 5.30 22.59
C ARG A 306 -27.18 6.45 23.30
N ALA A 307 -25.91 6.25 23.68
CA ALA A 307 -25.11 7.22 24.43
C ALA A 307 -23.95 7.82 23.57
N GLY A 308 -24.05 7.78 22.26
CA GLY A 308 -23.11 8.37 21.32
C GLY A 308 -23.83 9.21 20.27
N ILE A 309 -23.16 9.48 19.14
CA ILE A 309 -23.73 10.28 18.05
C ILE A 309 -24.86 9.52 17.35
N GLY A 310 -24.62 8.26 16.95
CA GLY A 310 -25.66 7.40 16.40
C GLY A 310 -26.31 7.92 15.11
N GLU A 311 -25.56 8.58 14.24
CA GLU A 311 -26.07 9.06 12.95
C GLU A 311 -25.90 8.05 11.82
N LEU A 312 -24.98 7.10 11.99
CA LEU A 312 -24.76 5.99 11.05
C LEU A 312 -24.96 4.65 11.73
N HIS A 313 -25.54 3.71 11.00
CA HIS A 313 -25.43 2.28 11.26
C HIS A 313 -24.33 1.71 10.39
N ILE A 314 -23.50 0.83 10.97
CA ILE A 314 -22.50 0.03 10.28
C ILE A 314 -22.75 -1.44 10.55
N PRO A 315 -22.39 -2.36 9.62
CA PRO A 315 -22.66 -3.79 9.79
C PRO A 315 -22.08 -4.40 11.05
N ASP A 316 -22.85 -5.30 11.66
CA ASP A 316 -22.46 -6.13 12.78
C ASP A 316 -21.71 -7.37 12.24
N ASN A 317 -20.38 -7.42 12.43
CA ASN A 317 -19.56 -8.50 11.86
C ASN A 317 -19.24 -9.63 12.85
N GLU A 318 -19.10 -9.30 14.15
CA GLU A 318 -18.80 -10.26 15.21
C GLU A 318 -19.23 -9.74 16.58
N PRO A 319 -19.38 -10.62 17.61
CA PRO A 319 -19.62 -10.19 18.99
C PRO A 319 -18.49 -9.31 19.52
N GLY A 320 -18.82 -8.15 20.04
CA GLY A 320 -17.86 -7.11 20.43
C GLY A 320 -17.37 -7.17 21.88
N SER A 321 -17.88 -8.11 22.71
CA SER A 321 -17.51 -8.18 24.13
C SER A 321 -17.70 -9.57 24.71
N SER A 322 -16.76 -9.98 25.57
CA SER A 322 -16.84 -11.24 26.30
C SER A 322 -17.75 -11.18 27.53
N ILE A 323 -18.11 -9.96 28.00
CA ILE A 323 -18.91 -9.76 29.24
C ILE A 323 -20.13 -8.86 29.06
N MET A 324 -20.28 -8.19 27.91
CA MET A 324 -21.43 -7.33 27.58
C MET A 324 -22.22 -7.94 26.43
N PRO A 325 -23.28 -8.74 26.71
CA PRO A 325 -24.05 -9.42 25.69
C PRO A 325 -24.69 -8.41 24.72
N GLY A 326 -24.58 -8.68 23.42
CA GLY A 326 -25.14 -7.84 22.35
C GLY A 326 -24.35 -6.57 22.01
N LYS A 327 -23.18 -6.35 22.63
CA LYS A 327 -22.29 -5.25 22.24
C LYS A 327 -21.59 -5.57 20.93
N VAL A 328 -21.64 -4.65 19.97
CA VAL A 328 -20.92 -4.71 18.70
C VAL A 328 -19.94 -3.53 18.62
N ASN A 329 -18.78 -3.74 18.04
CA ASN A 329 -17.74 -2.72 17.91
C ASN A 329 -17.49 -2.37 16.44
N PRO A 330 -16.96 -1.17 16.14
CA PRO A 330 -16.62 -0.73 14.79
C PRO A 330 -15.27 -1.33 14.32
N THR A 331 -15.13 -2.66 14.33
CA THR A 331 -13.85 -3.38 14.22
C THR A 331 -13.13 -3.14 12.89
N GLN A 332 -13.88 -2.93 11.79
CA GLN A 332 -13.29 -2.58 10.51
C GLN A 332 -12.64 -1.18 10.52
N CYS A 333 -13.25 -0.22 11.22
CA CYS A 333 -12.65 1.09 11.43
C CYS A 333 -11.37 1.00 12.28
N GLU A 334 -11.39 0.14 13.31
CA GLU A 334 -10.24 -0.09 14.18
C GLU A 334 -9.08 -0.71 13.38
N ALA A 335 -9.35 -1.74 12.59
CA ALA A 335 -8.35 -2.37 11.71
C ALA A 335 -7.75 -1.35 10.73
N MET A 336 -8.57 -0.53 10.09
CA MET A 336 -8.11 0.49 9.14
C MET A 336 -7.21 1.54 9.81
N THR A 337 -7.55 1.99 11.02
CA THR A 337 -6.72 2.97 11.75
C THR A 337 -5.41 2.35 12.22
N MET A 338 -5.37 1.06 12.61
CA MET A 338 -4.12 0.35 12.92
C MET A 338 -3.23 0.17 11.69
N VAL A 339 -3.80 -0.17 10.54
CA VAL A 339 -3.06 -0.23 9.27
C VAL A 339 -2.46 1.12 8.93
N ALA A 340 -3.22 2.21 9.03
CA ALA A 340 -2.71 3.55 8.78
C ALA A 340 -1.52 3.90 9.71
N ALA A 341 -1.61 3.56 10.99
CA ALA A 341 -0.51 3.76 11.94
C ALA A 341 0.74 2.94 11.56
N GLN A 342 0.57 1.67 11.13
CA GLN A 342 1.69 0.84 10.70
C GLN A 342 2.38 1.42 9.46
N VAL A 343 1.62 1.92 8.48
CA VAL A 343 2.18 2.56 7.27
C VAL A 343 3.01 3.80 7.63
N MET A 344 2.57 4.60 8.62
CA MET A 344 3.36 5.74 9.13
C MET A 344 4.70 5.28 9.72
N GLY A 345 4.73 4.18 10.48
CA GLY A 345 5.97 3.61 11.02
C GLY A 345 6.90 3.09 9.93
N ASN A 346 6.35 2.41 8.93
CA ASN A 346 7.11 1.91 7.78
C ASN A 346 7.73 3.06 6.97
N ASP A 347 7.03 4.20 6.83
CA ASP A 347 7.55 5.40 6.15
C ASP A 347 8.82 5.92 6.78
N VAL A 348 8.92 5.92 8.09
CA VAL A 348 10.14 6.35 8.81
C VAL A 348 11.32 5.46 8.43
N ALA A 349 11.14 4.13 8.44
CA ALA A 349 12.20 3.19 8.09
C ALA A 349 12.67 3.36 6.63
N ILE A 350 11.73 3.58 5.70
CA ILE A 350 12.04 3.80 4.28
C ILE A 350 12.80 5.11 4.07
N ASN A 351 12.36 6.21 4.69
CA ASN A 351 13.05 7.50 4.57
C ASN A 351 14.48 7.44 5.14
N ILE A 352 14.67 6.83 6.32
CA ILE A 352 16.01 6.62 6.90
C ILE A 352 16.86 5.79 5.95
N GLY A 353 16.31 4.72 5.37
CA GLY A 353 17.02 3.90 4.38
C GLY A 353 17.41 4.69 3.15
N GLY A 354 16.48 5.50 2.61
CA GLY A 354 16.71 6.31 1.40
C GLY A 354 17.84 7.33 1.56
N MET A 355 17.94 7.98 2.73
CA MET A 355 18.96 9.00 2.98
C MET A 355 20.37 8.44 3.29
N ASN A 356 20.56 7.11 3.38
CA ASN A 356 21.81 6.48 3.80
C ASN A 356 22.62 5.83 2.67
N GLY A 357 22.43 6.22 1.41
CA GLY A 357 23.32 5.84 0.31
C GLY A 357 24.67 6.51 0.43
N HIS A 358 25.77 5.73 0.22
CA HIS A 358 27.13 6.24 0.23
C HIS A 358 27.77 5.98 -1.13
N PHE A 359 28.21 7.03 -1.82
CA PHE A 359 28.85 6.97 -3.11
C PHE A 359 27.98 6.21 -4.14
N GLU A 360 28.40 5.06 -4.64
CA GLU A 360 27.78 4.34 -5.73
C GLU A 360 26.80 3.24 -5.27
N LEU A 361 26.51 3.12 -3.94
CA LEU A 361 25.58 2.09 -3.47
C LEU A 361 24.83 2.49 -2.18
N ASN A 362 23.54 2.28 -2.20
CA ASN A 362 22.72 2.25 -0.99
C ASN A 362 22.65 0.80 -0.45
N VAL A 363 22.89 0.62 0.84
CA VAL A 363 22.89 -0.70 1.51
C VAL A 363 21.75 -0.87 2.51
N PHE A 364 20.62 -0.23 2.29
CA PHE A 364 19.38 -0.39 3.05
C PHE A 364 18.24 -1.02 2.22
N LYS A 365 18.56 -1.51 1.03
CA LYS A 365 17.57 -2.01 0.07
C LYS A 365 16.60 -3.05 0.64
N PRO A 366 17.05 -4.10 1.36
CA PRO A 366 16.13 -5.13 1.87
C PRO A 366 15.07 -4.58 2.81
N VAL A 367 15.45 -3.74 3.79
CA VAL A 367 14.50 -3.15 4.74
C VAL A 367 13.56 -2.14 4.07
N MET A 368 14.05 -1.37 3.08
CA MET A 368 13.20 -0.42 2.34
C MET A 368 12.09 -1.15 1.60
N ILE A 369 12.44 -2.16 0.81
CA ILE A 369 11.43 -2.86 0.00
C ILE A 369 10.50 -3.73 0.84
N TYR A 370 10.97 -4.32 1.93
CA TYR A 370 10.13 -5.05 2.87
C TYR A 370 9.03 -4.16 3.43
N ASN A 371 9.37 -2.98 3.94
CA ASN A 371 8.41 -2.03 4.49
C ASN A 371 7.48 -1.46 3.42
N PHE A 372 7.99 -1.21 2.21
CA PHE A 372 7.18 -0.75 1.08
C PHE A 372 6.09 -1.76 0.70
N LEU A 373 6.48 -3.01 0.45
CA LEU A 373 5.56 -4.08 0.06
C LEU A 373 4.54 -4.36 1.16
N HIS A 374 4.98 -4.32 2.43
CA HIS A 374 4.09 -4.46 3.58
C HIS A 374 3.02 -3.35 3.60
N SER A 375 3.42 -2.08 3.45
CA SER A 375 2.49 -0.95 3.41
C SER A 375 1.52 -1.03 2.24
N ALA A 376 2.02 -1.31 1.03
CA ALA A 376 1.21 -1.41 -0.16
C ALA A 376 0.16 -2.53 -0.07
N ARG A 377 0.57 -3.70 0.45
CA ARG A 377 -0.33 -4.82 0.73
C ARG A 377 -1.39 -4.45 1.74
N LEU A 378 -1.00 -3.91 2.90
CA LEU A 378 -1.92 -3.54 3.97
C LEU A 378 -2.96 -2.52 3.50
N ILE A 379 -2.58 -1.50 2.73
CA ILE A 379 -3.53 -0.50 2.20
C ILE A 379 -4.52 -1.15 1.25
N GLY A 380 -4.04 -1.96 0.29
CA GLY A 380 -4.91 -2.65 -0.65
C GLY A 380 -5.92 -3.55 0.06
N ASP A 381 -5.43 -4.42 0.94
CA ASP A 381 -6.25 -5.41 1.63
C ASP A 381 -7.24 -4.75 2.61
N VAL A 382 -6.83 -3.72 3.37
CA VAL A 382 -7.73 -3.05 4.30
C VAL A 382 -8.83 -2.26 3.58
N CYS A 383 -8.53 -1.65 2.43
CA CYS A 383 -9.55 -0.99 1.62
C CYS A 383 -10.62 -1.98 1.12
N VAL A 384 -10.21 -3.18 0.68
CA VAL A 384 -11.15 -4.23 0.29
C VAL A 384 -11.94 -4.76 1.48
N SER A 385 -11.27 -5.04 2.60
CA SER A 385 -11.94 -5.54 3.82
C SER A 385 -12.95 -4.52 4.36
N PHE A 386 -12.54 -3.27 4.50
CA PHE A 386 -13.42 -2.19 4.96
C PHE A 386 -14.58 -1.97 3.99
N ASN A 387 -14.32 -2.02 2.69
CA ASN A 387 -15.37 -1.94 1.67
C ASN A 387 -16.43 -3.01 1.88
N ASP A 388 -16.01 -4.28 1.88
CA ASP A 388 -16.91 -5.44 1.84
C ASP A 388 -17.62 -5.70 3.18
N LYS A 389 -17.01 -5.29 4.30
CA LYS A 389 -17.51 -5.57 5.65
C LYS A 389 -18.04 -4.36 6.40
N CYS A 390 -17.85 -3.15 5.84
CA CYS A 390 -18.34 -1.92 6.48
C CYS A 390 -19.01 -1.00 5.45
N ALA A 391 -18.29 -0.46 4.46
CA ALA A 391 -18.76 0.62 3.62
C ALA A 391 -20.04 0.31 2.83
N VAL A 392 -20.15 -0.90 2.27
CA VAL A 392 -21.35 -1.32 1.50
C VAL A 392 -22.63 -1.32 2.36
N GLY A 393 -22.48 -1.60 3.65
CA GLY A 393 -23.62 -1.71 4.60
C GLY A 393 -23.83 -0.47 5.45
N ILE A 394 -23.17 0.65 5.20
CA ILE A 394 -23.43 1.91 5.92
C ILE A 394 -24.83 2.42 5.57
N GLU A 395 -25.61 2.73 6.60
CA GLU A 395 -26.95 3.31 6.50
C GLU A 395 -27.09 4.53 7.42
N PRO A 396 -27.67 5.63 6.96
CA PRO A 396 -28.01 6.78 7.81
C PRO A 396 -29.15 6.44 8.79
N LEU A 397 -28.99 6.82 10.04
CA LEU A 397 -30.04 6.74 11.05
C LEU A 397 -30.82 8.06 11.06
N GLU A 398 -31.72 8.24 10.07
CA GLU A 398 -32.39 9.50 9.77
C GLU A 398 -33.14 10.08 10.96
N ALA A 399 -33.74 9.26 11.83
CA ALA A 399 -34.43 9.73 13.04
C ALA A 399 -33.47 10.45 14.01
N ASN A 400 -32.25 9.93 14.19
CA ASN A 400 -31.24 10.56 15.05
C ASN A 400 -30.66 11.80 14.36
N ILE A 401 -30.38 11.73 13.06
CA ILE A 401 -29.91 12.86 12.26
C ILE A 401 -30.93 14.01 12.38
N LYS A 402 -32.21 13.75 12.14
CA LYS A 402 -33.26 14.75 12.26
C LYS A 402 -33.35 15.34 13.67
N LYS A 403 -33.27 14.51 14.70
CA LYS A 403 -33.27 14.97 16.11
C LYS A 403 -32.12 15.95 16.38
N HIS A 404 -30.92 15.68 15.86
CA HIS A 404 -29.78 16.56 16.01
C HIS A 404 -29.97 17.88 15.24
N VAL A 405 -30.52 17.83 14.02
CA VAL A 405 -30.84 19.03 13.24
C VAL A 405 -31.85 19.88 13.97
N ASP A 406 -33.00 19.29 14.40
CA ASP A 406 -34.09 20.02 15.04
C ASP A 406 -33.67 20.70 16.36
N SER A 407 -32.68 20.15 17.06
CA SER A 407 -32.17 20.66 18.34
C SER A 407 -30.96 21.60 18.22
N SER A 408 -30.39 21.76 17.04
CA SER A 408 -29.17 22.56 16.86
C SER A 408 -29.43 24.06 16.99
N LEU A 409 -28.63 24.72 17.82
CA LEU A 409 -28.65 26.18 17.96
C LEU A 409 -27.96 26.88 16.77
N MET A 410 -27.14 26.17 15.99
CA MET A 410 -26.39 26.78 14.89
C MET A 410 -27.25 27.05 13.65
N LEU A 411 -28.46 26.52 13.61
CA LEU A 411 -29.47 26.88 12.61
C LEU A 411 -29.82 28.38 12.65
N VAL A 412 -29.62 29.05 13.76
CA VAL A 412 -29.81 30.49 13.91
C VAL A 412 -29.03 31.32 12.88
N THR A 413 -27.97 30.74 12.31
CA THR A 413 -27.15 31.36 11.27
C THR A 413 -27.98 31.77 10.04
N ALA A 414 -29.06 31.02 9.72
CA ALA A 414 -29.99 31.36 8.64
C ALA A 414 -30.70 32.69 8.87
N LEU A 415 -30.84 33.14 10.11
CA LEU A 415 -31.50 34.37 10.47
C LEU A 415 -30.61 35.61 10.33
N ASN A 416 -29.29 35.44 10.25
CA ASN A 416 -28.33 36.56 10.16
C ASN A 416 -28.65 37.60 9.07
N PRO A 417 -29.03 37.20 7.83
CA PRO A 417 -29.37 38.16 6.78
C PRO A 417 -30.64 38.98 7.07
N HIS A 418 -31.51 38.49 7.94
CA HIS A 418 -32.83 39.09 8.22
C HIS A 418 -32.83 39.97 9.46
N ILE A 419 -32.20 39.53 10.57
CA ILE A 419 -32.25 40.22 11.87
C ILE A 419 -30.88 40.72 12.34
N GLY A 420 -29.81 40.36 11.64
CA GLY A 420 -28.43 40.71 11.99
C GLY A 420 -27.78 39.74 12.99
N TYR A 421 -26.46 39.68 12.97
CA TYR A 421 -25.63 38.76 13.74
C TYR A 421 -25.90 38.81 15.28
N TYR A 422 -25.98 40.00 15.84
CA TYR A 422 -26.11 40.17 17.30
C TYR A 422 -27.47 39.67 17.87
N LYS A 423 -28.56 39.93 17.13
CA LYS A 423 -29.88 39.39 17.53
C LYS A 423 -29.95 37.87 17.37
N ALA A 424 -29.38 37.33 16.31
CA ALA A 424 -29.26 35.91 16.13
C ALA A 424 -28.42 35.25 17.24
N ALA A 425 -27.29 35.85 17.60
CA ALA A 425 -26.45 35.41 18.72
C ALA A 425 -27.23 35.42 20.07
N GLU A 426 -28.03 36.47 20.35
CA GLU A 426 -28.84 36.59 21.54
C GLU A 426 -29.90 35.49 21.60
N ILE A 427 -30.55 35.16 20.46
CA ILE A 427 -31.51 34.05 20.40
C ILE A 427 -30.81 32.74 20.77
N ALA A 428 -29.66 32.40 20.14
CA ALA A 428 -28.94 31.15 20.39
C ALA A 428 -28.47 31.04 21.86
N GLN A 429 -27.86 32.10 22.39
CA GLN A 429 -27.37 32.14 23.78
C GLN A 429 -28.48 32.03 24.79
N THR A 430 -29.60 32.70 24.55
CA THR A 430 -30.79 32.66 25.45
C THR A 430 -31.45 31.28 25.39
N ALA A 431 -31.60 30.71 24.18
CA ALA A 431 -32.11 29.36 24.01
C ALA A 431 -31.27 28.33 24.74
N HIS A 432 -29.94 28.41 24.62
CA HIS A 432 -28.99 27.52 25.31
C HIS A 432 -29.11 27.64 26.82
N LYS A 433 -29.13 28.88 27.36
CA LYS A 433 -29.22 29.16 28.80
C LYS A 433 -30.52 28.63 29.41
N ASN A 434 -31.63 28.75 28.68
CA ASN A 434 -32.96 28.39 29.16
C ASN A 434 -33.37 26.97 28.84
N GLY A 435 -32.59 26.24 28.02
CA GLY A 435 -32.97 24.91 27.50
C GLY A 435 -34.18 24.95 26.57
N SER A 436 -34.47 26.10 25.95
CA SER A 436 -35.57 26.30 25.01
C SER A 436 -35.13 26.16 23.56
N THR A 437 -36.09 26.05 22.65
CA THR A 437 -35.81 26.02 21.21
C THR A 437 -35.46 27.41 20.64
N LEU A 438 -34.80 27.47 19.51
CA LEU A 438 -34.57 28.73 18.78
C LEU A 438 -35.88 29.45 18.46
N LYS A 439 -36.92 28.68 18.05
CA LYS A 439 -38.24 29.21 17.71
C LYS A 439 -38.90 29.90 18.96
N GLU A 440 -39.03 29.16 20.04
CA GLU A 440 -39.62 29.70 21.29
C GLU A 440 -38.88 30.97 21.75
N THR A 441 -37.55 30.92 21.71
CA THR A 441 -36.74 32.07 22.16
C THR A 441 -36.88 33.27 21.22
N ALA A 442 -36.86 33.07 19.91
CA ALA A 442 -36.99 34.12 18.94
C ALA A 442 -38.34 34.85 19.03
N LEU A 443 -39.41 34.09 19.25
CA LEU A 443 -40.77 34.66 19.49
C LEU A 443 -40.82 35.40 20.82
N GLN A 444 -40.28 34.84 21.87
CA GLN A 444 -40.23 35.45 23.22
C GLN A 444 -39.50 36.78 23.23
N LEU A 445 -38.38 36.87 22.48
CA LEU A 445 -37.61 38.10 22.36
C LEU A 445 -38.27 39.13 21.40
N GLY A 446 -39.30 38.72 20.67
CA GLY A 446 -40.03 39.61 19.76
C GLY A 446 -39.24 40.05 18.53
N TYR A 447 -38.22 39.28 18.12
CA TYR A 447 -37.37 39.63 16.98
C TYR A 447 -37.97 39.23 15.64
N LEU A 448 -38.91 38.25 15.63
CA LEU A 448 -39.60 37.79 14.42
C LEU A 448 -40.92 37.07 14.76
N THR A 449 -41.78 36.92 13.77
CA THR A 449 -43.01 36.15 13.90
C THR A 449 -42.79 34.65 13.65
N GLU A 450 -43.78 33.83 13.94
CA GLU A 450 -43.73 32.39 13.67
C GLU A 450 -43.62 32.10 12.17
N GLU A 451 -44.35 32.86 11.34
CA GLU A 451 -44.31 32.76 9.89
C GLU A 451 -42.89 33.11 9.35
N GLN A 452 -42.30 34.20 9.83
CA GLN A 452 -40.94 34.62 9.49
C GLN A 452 -39.89 33.57 9.91
N PHE A 453 -40.04 33.02 11.12
CA PHE A 453 -39.15 31.95 11.58
C PHE A 453 -39.21 30.74 10.64
N THR A 454 -40.41 30.29 10.31
CA THR A 454 -40.63 29.11 9.46
C THR A 454 -40.19 29.34 7.99
N GLU A 455 -40.38 30.58 7.50
CA GLU A 455 -39.94 30.95 6.13
C GLU A 455 -38.43 31.04 6.02
N TRP A 456 -37.74 31.63 7.00
CA TRP A 456 -36.32 31.97 6.90
C TRP A 456 -35.37 30.88 7.43
N LEU A 457 -35.84 30.02 8.34
CA LEU A 457 -35.03 28.96 8.92
C LEU A 457 -35.44 27.59 8.32
N LYS A 458 -34.79 27.27 7.21
CA LYS A 458 -34.91 25.98 6.53
C LYS A 458 -33.53 25.34 6.42
N PRO A 459 -33.25 24.26 7.15
CA PRO A 459 -31.96 23.60 7.10
C PRO A 459 -31.54 23.17 5.68
N GLU A 460 -32.51 22.85 4.84
CA GLU A 460 -32.31 22.45 3.43
C GLU A 460 -31.69 23.57 2.58
N ASP A 461 -32.03 24.83 2.90
CA ASP A 461 -31.50 26.00 2.18
C ASP A 461 -30.09 26.40 2.66
N MET A 462 -29.57 25.78 3.75
CA MET A 462 -28.28 26.09 4.35
C MET A 462 -27.14 25.23 3.81
N VAL A 463 -27.40 24.21 2.99
CA VAL A 463 -26.41 23.24 2.53
C VAL A 463 -25.67 23.64 1.24
N GLY A 464 -25.94 24.84 0.71
CA GLY A 464 -25.39 25.33 -0.55
C GLY A 464 -25.96 24.65 -1.80
N GLU A 465 -25.36 24.90 -2.94
CA GLU A 465 -25.77 24.25 -4.18
C GLU A 465 -25.33 22.79 -4.20
N ILE A 466 -26.29 21.88 -4.28
CA ILE A 466 -26.01 20.46 -4.50
C ILE A 466 -25.71 20.27 -5.99
N LYS A 467 -24.42 20.16 -6.30
CA LYS A 467 -24.00 19.80 -7.68
C LYS A 467 -24.41 18.36 -7.95
N LYS A 468 -25.26 18.20 -8.96
CA LYS A 468 -25.70 16.88 -9.45
C LYS A 468 -24.58 16.14 -10.14
#